data_0887ff4821feed730d126013c0fbda21
#
_entry.id   0887ff4821feed730d126013c0fbda21
#
_cell.length_a   1.000
_cell.length_b   1.000
_cell.length_c   1.000
_cell.angle_alpha   90.00
_cell.angle_beta   90.00
_cell.angle_gamma   90.00
#
_symmetry.space_group_name_H-M   'P 1'
#
loop_
_entity.id
_entity.type
_entity.pdbx_description
1 polymer ?
#
loop_
_entity_poly.entity_id
_entity_poly.type
_entity_poly.pdbx_seq_one_letter_code
_entity_poly.pdbx_strand_id
1 'polypeptide(L)'
;IYAMVIDFVCVMCMYRFVKNDNILCKICYFIIALFNFFVLYLTGSRTALLPFVVIFPIFLYCVRWKKLFITSIVFELGICGLVFLKPTLIPRISDMSTFASRIKIWKTAFMCISMYPFFGWGPQTYQKFYPLVHGHKAPHAHNIYIDSILSYGVVGTVVLLAYTFVLNKEIFTSNTRKENPALFGMMMCFIAIVLIYGLLDCTLNIVTTGTLCFIILNSACMYLEK
;
A
#
# COMPACT_ATOMS: atom_id res chain seq x y z
N ILE A 1 0.74 -4.84 -9.72
CA ILE A 1 1.81 -5.57 -9.03
C ILE A 1 3.07 -4.72 -8.99
N TYR A 2 3.69 -4.42 -10.12
CA TYR A 2 4.96 -3.67 -10.16
C TYR A 2 4.89 -2.29 -9.52
N ALA A 3 3.75 -1.62 -9.61
CA ALA A 3 3.56 -0.29 -9.07
C ALA A 3 3.75 -0.21 -7.54
N MET A 4 3.30 -1.22 -6.78
CA MET A 4 3.54 -1.30 -5.33
C MET A 4 5.03 -1.46 -5.00
N VAL A 5 5.78 -2.21 -5.82
CA VAL A 5 7.24 -2.35 -5.66
C VAL A 5 7.93 -1.01 -5.91
N ILE A 6 7.46 -0.24 -6.89
CA ILE A 6 7.97 1.10 -7.18
C ILE A 6 7.78 2.03 -5.96
N ASP A 7 6.62 1.99 -5.30
CA ASP A 7 6.38 2.78 -4.09
C ASP A 7 7.36 2.39 -2.97
N PHE A 8 7.64 1.10 -2.78
CA PHE A 8 8.66 0.65 -1.82
C PHE A 8 10.05 1.17 -2.17
N VAL A 9 10.44 1.12 -3.45
CA VAL A 9 11.74 1.67 -3.90
C VAL A 9 11.83 3.17 -3.62
N CYS A 10 10.76 3.93 -3.88
CA CYS A 10 10.72 5.36 -3.57
C CYS A 10 10.93 5.63 -2.07
N VAL A 11 10.26 4.89 -1.20
CA VAL A 11 10.44 5.00 0.26
C VAL A 11 11.87 4.66 0.69
N MET A 12 12.45 3.61 0.12
CA MET A 12 13.86 3.26 0.38
C MET A 12 14.82 4.36 -0.07
N CYS A 13 14.58 4.98 -1.23
CA CYS A 13 15.36 6.13 -1.70
C CYS A 13 15.24 7.32 -0.74
N MET A 14 14.04 7.62 -0.23
CA MET A 14 13.83 8.69 0.76
C MET A 14 14.62 8.41 2.05
N TYR A 15 14.57 7.18 2.55
CA TYR A 15 15.34 6.75 3.72
C TYR A 15 16.86 6.92 3.50
N ARG A 16 17.37 6.40 2.38
CA ARG A 16 18.79 6.49 2.04
C ARG A 16 19.24 7.94 1.79
N PHE A 17 18.38 8.77 1.22
CA PHE A 17 18.63 10.20 1.05
C PHE A 17 18.86 10.92 2.38
N VAL A 18 18.07 10.59 3.41
CA VAL A 18 18.22 11.20 4.74
C VAL A 18 19.45 10.67 5.48
N LYS A 19 19.76 9.38 5.33
CA LYS A 19 20.81 8.70 6.10
C LYS A 19 22.21 8.83 5.52
N ASN A 20 22.35 9.16 4.24
CA ASN A 20 23.64 9.25 3.59
C ASN A 20 24.19 10.69 3.70
N ASP A 21 25.47 10.85 4.04
CA ASP A 21 26.13 12.17 4.12
C ASP A 21 26.73 12.61 2.79
N ASN A 22 27.03 11.66 1.89
CA ASN A 22 27.62 11.95 0.59
C ASN A 22 26.58 12.57 -0.35
N ILE A 23 26.86 13.80 -0.82
CA ILE A 23 25.96 14.56 -1.70
C ILE A 23 25.69 13.87 -3.04
N LEU A 24 26.70 13.18 -3.62
CA LEU A 24 26.52 12.46 -4.87
C LEU A 24 25.53 11.29 -4.71
N CYS A 25 25.62 10.57 -3.57
CA CYS A 25 24.67 9.51 -3.25
C CYS A 25 23.27 10.08 -3.06
N LYS A 26 23.12 11.22 -2.39
CA LYS A 26 21.81 11.90 -2.24
C LYS A 26 21.22 12.25 -3.60
N ILE A 27 22.01 12.83 -4.50
CA ILE A 27 21.57 13.15 -5.86
C ILE A 27 21.12 11.88 -6.61
N CYS A 28 21.90 10.79 -6.51
CA CYS A 28 21.54 9.51 -7.12
C CYS A 28 20.20 8.99 -6.59
N TYR A 29 19.98 8.96 -5.27
CA TYR A 29 18.72 8.50 -4.68
C TYR A 29 17.55 9.39 -5.08
N PHE A 30 17.75 10.70 -5.16
CA PHE A 30 16.72 11.62 -5.64
C PHE A 30 16.35 11.36 -7.11
N ILE A 31 17.34 11.18 -7.99
CA ILE A 31 17.11 10.86 -9.40
C ILE A 31 16.37 9.51 -9.55
N ILE A 32 16.79 8.49 -8.79
CA ILE A 32 16.13 7.18 -8.81
C ILE A 32 14.67 7.32 -8.36
N ALA A 33 14.39 8.06 -7.29
CA ALA A 33 13.02 8.27 -6.81
C ALA A 33 12.18 9.02 -7.85
N LEU A 34 12.73 10.07 -8.45
CA LEU A 34 12.04 10.85 -9.49
C LEU A 34 11.74 10.01 -10.74
N PHE A 35 12.69 9.19 -11.19
CA PHE A 35 12.50 8.28 -12.30
C PHE A 35 11.41 7.24 -12.00
N ASN A 36 11.43 6.64 -10.82
CA ASN A 36 10.42 5.68 -10.38
C ASN A 36 9.03 6.34 -10.29
N PHE A 37 8.94 7.57 -9.78
CA PHE A 37 7.68 8.33 -9.78
C PHE A 37 7.16 8.58 -11.21
N PHE A 38 8.05 8.95 -12.13
CA PHE A 38 7.68 9.12 -13.54
C PHE A 38 7.18 7.82 -14.18
N VAL A 39 7.85 6.70 -13.91
CA VAL A 39 7.39 5.37 -14.36
C VAL A 39 6.03 5.04 -13.75
N LEU A 40 5.82 5.32 -12.45
CA LEU A 40 4.54 5.13 -11.79
C LEU A 40 3.41 5.92 -12.47
N TYR A 41 3.65 7.18 -12.79
CA TYR A 41 2.72 8.02 -13.54
C TYR A 41 2.38 7.41 -14.91
N LEU A 42 3.38 6.95 -15.66
CA LEU A 42 3.20 6.32 -16.97
C LEU A 42 2.40 5.01 -16.92
N THR A 43 2.42 4.28 -15.79
CA THR A 43 1.59 3.07 -15.63
C THR A 43 0.09 3.36 -15.70
N GLY A 44 -0.33 4.61 -15.46
CA GLY A 44 -1.73 5.00 -15.34
C GLY A 44 -2.47 4.32 -14.20
N SER A 45 -1.74 3.70 -13.24
CA SER A 45 -2.32 3.00 -12.10
C SER A 45 -2.76 3.99 -11.03
N ARG A 46 -4.05 4.32 -10.99
CA ARG A 46 -4.64 5.18 -9.95
C ARG A 46 -4.43 4.64 -8.55
N THR A 47 -4.47 3.32 -8.40
CA THR A 47 -4.22 2.62 -7.13
C THR A 47 -2.82 2.87 -6.59
N ALA A 48 -1.83 3.05 -7.48
CA ALA A 48 -0.45 3.27 -7.12
C ALA A 48 -0.14 4.75 -6.78
N LEU A 49 -0.80 5.67 -7.45
CA LEU A 49 -0.62 7.11 -7.17
C LEU A 49 -1.16 7.50 -5.79
N LEU A 50 -2.20 6.81 -5.29
CA LEU A 50 -2.80 7.13 -4.00
C LEU A 50 -1.86 6.90 -2.81
N PRO A 51 -1.16 5.76 -2.66
CA PRO A 51 -0.15 5.58 -1.63
C PRO A 51 0.95 6.63 -1.70
N PHE A 52 1.42 6.97 -2.91
CA PHE A 52 2.50 7.93 -3.09
C PHE A 52 2.19 9.29 -2.48
N VAL A 53 0.96 9.80 -2.64
CA VAL A 53 0.50 11.04 -2.01
C VAL A 53 0.53 10.96 -0.49
N VAL A 54 0.31 9.78 0.10
CA VAL A 54 0.26 9.61 1.56
C VAL A 54 1.64 9.36 2.18
N ILE A 55 2.52 8.59 1.51
CA ILE A 55 3.81 8.20 2.06
C ILE A 55 4.78 9.38 2.21
N PHE A 56 4.72 10.35 1.30
CA PHE A 56 5.66 11.47 1.33
C PHE A 56 5.45 12.35 2.58
N PRO A 57 4.22 12.83 2.90
CA PRO A 57 3.98 13.54 4.16
C PRO A 57 4.26 12.70 5.40
N ILE A 58 3.87 11.40 5.42
CA ILE A 58 4.15 10.52 6.56
C ILE A 58 5.64 10.48 6.86
N PHE A 59 6.46 10.28 5.83
CA PHE A 59 7.91 10.22 6.00
C PHE A 59 8.46 11.54 6.56
N LEU A 60 8.08 12.69 5.97
CA LEU A 60 8.54 14.01 6.40
C LEU A 60 8.12 14.32 7.85
N TYR A 61 6.90 13.91 8.23
CA TYR A 61 6.43 14.04 9.61
C TYR A 61 7.28 13.22 10.58
N CYS A 62 7.59 11.98 10.24
CA CYS A 62 8.40 11.08 11.06
C CYS A 62 9.84 11.59 11.23
N VAL A 63 10.45 12.10 10.16
CA VAL A 63 11.80 12.69 10.18
C VAL A 63 11.83 14.07 10.87
N ARG A 64 10.67 14.60 11.27
CA ARG A 64 10.49 15.89 11.94
C ARG A 64 10.84 17.13 11.09
N TRP A 65 10.80 17.01 9.78
CA TRP A 65 10.99 18.11 8.85
C TRP A 65 9.70 18.92 8.66
N LYS A 66 9.27 19.61 9.74
CA LYS A 66 7.98 20.28 9.83
C LYS A 66 7.67 21.25 8.67
N LYS A 67 8.67 22.04 8.24
CA LYS A 67 8.48 22.99 7.13
C LYS A 67 8.17 22.25 5.83
N LEU A 68 8.96 21.23 5.48
CA LEU A 68 8.75 20.42 4.29
C LEU A 68 7.45 19.62 4.36
N PHE A 69 7.08 19.12 5.54
CA PHE A 69 5.79 18.44 5.76
C PHE A 69 4.61 19.37 5.42
N ILE A 70 4.60 20.59 5.95
CA ILE A 70 3.52 21.57 5.66
C ILE A 70 3.53 21.92 4.17
N THR A 71 4.70 22.19 3.59
CA THR A 71 4.84 22.51 2.16
C THR A 71 4.34 21.35 1.29
N SER A 72 4.63 20.09 1.65
CA SER A 72 4.14 18.94 0.89
C SER A 72 2.61 18.84 0.89
N ILE A 73 1.98 19.02 2.06
CA ILE A 73 0.51 19.02 2.17
C ILE A 73 -0.11 20.11 1.31
N VAL A 74 0.42 21.35 1.38
CA VAL A 74 -0.09 22.47 0.58
C VAL A 74 0.07 22.19 -0.92
N PHE A 75 1.22 21.64 -1.33
CA PHE A 75 1.49 21.26 -2.71
C PHE A 75 0.54 20.16 -3.21
N GLU A 76 0.32 19.13 -2.41
CA GLU A 76 -0.59 18.02 -2.74
C GLU A 76 -2.03 18.48 -2.84
N LEU A 77 -2.49 19.35 -1.93
CA LEU A 77 -3.81 19.98 -2.04
C LEU A 77 -3.94 20.83 -3.30
N GLY A 78 -2.87 21.54 -3.69
CA GLY A 78 -2.81 22.27 -4.95
C GLY A 78 -2.94 21.35 -6.16
N ILE A 79 -2.21 20.22 -6.17
CA ILE A 79 -2.33 19.21 -7.24
C ILE A 79 -3.73 18.62 -7.27
N CYS A 80 -4.32 18.25 -6.13
CA CYS A 80 -5.69 17.75 -6.06
C CYS A 80 -6.68 18.77 -6.64
N GLY A 81 -6.53 20.05 -6.32
CA GLY A 81 -7.33 21.13 -6.89
C GLY A 81 -7.18 21.24 -8.41
N LEU A 82 -5.94 21.16 -8.91
CA LEU A 82 -5.67 21.17 -10.36
C LEU A 82 -6.28 19.96 -11.07
N VAL A 83 -6.17 18.78 -10.49
CA VAL A 83 -6.77 17.54 -11.03
C VAL A 83 -8.30 17.62 -11.02
N PHE A 84 -8.88 18.22 -9.98
CA PHE A 84 -10.32 18.45 -9.93
C PHE A 84 -10.79 19.39 -11.07
N LEU A 85 -10.03 20.45 -11.35
CA LEU A 85 -10.32 21.40 -12.43
C LEU A 85 -10.01 20.83 -13.83
N LYS A 86 -8.98 19.99 -13.94
CA LYS A 86 -8.53 19.36 -15.19
C LYS A 86 -8.27 17.85 -14.98
N PRO A 87 -9.32 17.01 -14.96
CA PRO A 87 -9.16 15.56 -14.75
C PRO A 87 -8.28 14.86 -15.77
N THR A 88 -8.08 15.46 -16.95
CA THR A 88 -7.21 14.90 -18.00
C THR A 88 -5.72 14.84 -17.64
N LEU A 89 -5.31 15.54 -16.57
CA LEU A 89 -3.93 15.49 -16.08
C LEU A 89 -3.52 14.09 -15.55
N ILE A 90 -4.46 13.33 -15.05
CA ILE A 90 -4.20 11.95 -14.61
C ILE A 90 -4.83 10.98 -15.60
N PRO A 91 -4.05 10.08 -16.22
CA PRO A 91 -4.57 9.10 -17.15
C PRO A 91 -5.72 8.28 -16.52
N ARG A 92 -6.81 8.11 -17.25
CA ARG A 92 -7.99 7.30 -16.87
C ARG A 92 -8.71 7.72 -15.59
N ILE A 93 -8.49 8.89 -15.03
CA ILE A 93 -9.15 9.29 -13.75
C ILE A 93 -10.67 9.35 -13.89
N SER A 94 -11.17 9.71 -15.05
CA SER A 94 -12.61 9.79 -15.38
C SER A 94 -13.26 8.44 -15.71
N ASP A 95 -12.46 7.38 -15.89
CA ASP A 95 -12.99 6.04 -16.20
C ASP A 95 -13.55 5.37 -14.95
N MET A 96 -14.87 5.43 -14.81
CA MET A 96 -15.60 4.82 -13.69
C MET A 96 -15.95 3.34 -13.92
N SER A 97 -15.68 2.77 -15.09
CA SER A 97 -16.02 1.38 -15.42
C SER A 97 -15.36 0.37 -14.48
N THR A 98 -14.09 0.63 -14.13
CA THR A 98 -13.33 -0.18 -13.18
C THR A 98 -13.94 -0.14 -11.76
N PHE A 99 -14.46 1.00 -11.33
CA PHE A 99 -15.10 1.13 -10.02
C PHE A 99 -16.46 0.42 -10.00
N ALA A 100 -17.26 0.57 -11.05
CA ALA A 100 -18.55 -0.12 -11.18
C ALA A 100 -18.38 -1.65 -11.16
N SER A 101 -17.34 -2.18 -11.84
CA SER A 101 -17.03 -3.61 -11.78
C SER A 101 -16.60 -4.07 -10.39
N ARG A 102 -15.83 -3.27 -9.65
CA ARG A 102 -15.46 -3.57 -8.25
C ARG A 102 -16.67 -3.64 -7.32
N ILE A 103 -17.66 -2.75 -7.49
CA ILE A 103 -18.88 -2.81 -6.69
C ILE A 103 -19.63 -4.14 -6.92
N LYS A 104 -19.72 -4.63 -8.16
CA LYS A 104 -20.32 -5.94 -8.46
C LYS A 104 -19.52 -7.07 -7.79
N ILE A 105 -18.19 -7.01 -7.86
CA ILE A 105 -17.30 -7.97 -7.22
C ILE A 105 -17.52 -7.99 -5.71
N TRP A 106 -17.57 -6.82 -5.06
CA TRP A 106 -17.77 -6.71 -3.61
C TRP A 106 -19.15 -7.21 -3.17
N LYS A 107 -20.22 -6.88 -3.91
CA LYS A 107 -21.57 -7.40 -3.63
C LYS A 107 -21.58 -8.93 -3.63
N THR A 108 -20.96 -9.56 -4.61
CA THR A 108 -20.85 -11.02 -4.67
C THR A 108 -20.00 -11.58 -3.53
N ALA A 109 -18.89 -10.90 -3.17
CA ALA A 109 -18.07 -11.30 -2.06
C ALA A 109 -18.82 -11.23 -0.72
N PHE A 110 -19.60 -10.18 -0.47
CA PHE A 110 -20.43 -10.06 0.73
C PHE A 110 -21.52 -11.13 0.80
N MET A 111 -22.13 -11.49 -0.33
CA MET A 111 -23.08 -12.60 -0.40
C MET A 111 -22.39 -13.93 0.00
N CYS A 112 -21.20 -14.19 -0.50
CA CYS A 112 -20.43 -15.39 -0.12
C CYS A 112 -20.04 -15.38 1.36
N ILE A 113 -19.60 -14.22 1.90
CA ILE A 113 -19.24 -14.05 3.32
C ILE A 113 -20.44 -14.35 4.21
N SER A 114 -21.64 -13.91 3.84
CA SER A 114 -22.87 -14.16 4.64
C SER A 114 -23.22 -15.64 4.76
N MET A 115 -22.80 -16.48 3.83
CA MET A 115 -23.03 -17.93 3.88
C MET A 115 -22.06 -18.65 4.85
N TYR A 116 -20.80 -18.21 4.93
CA TYR A 116 -19.78 -18.80 5.81
C TYR A 116 -18.94 -17.73 6.52
N PRO A 117 -19.53 -16.96 7.45
CA PRO A 117 -18.89 -15.77 8.02
C PRO A 117 -17.72 -16.09 8.97
N PHE A 118 -17.75 -17.21 9.68
CA PHE A 118 -16.77 -17.50 10.74
C PHE A 118 -15.46 -18.07 10.22
N PHE A 119 -15.48 -19.01 9.29
CA PHE A 119 -14.30 -19.74 8.81
C PHE A 119 -14.02 -19.53 7.33
N GLY A 120 -14.91 -18.82 6.61
CA GLY A 120 -14.77 -18.52 5.19
C GLY A 120 -14.87 -19.74 4.27
N TRP A 121 -14.54 -19.51 3.01
CA TRP A 121 -14.65 -20.52 1.94
C TRP A 121 -13.32 -21.20 1.60
N GLY A 122 -12.23 -20.78 2.20
CA GLY A 122 -10.87 -21.14 1.84
C GLY A 122 -10.25 -20.24 0.77
N PRO A 123 -8.90 -20.22 0.69
CA PRO A 123 -8.18 -19.38 -0.26
C PRO A 123 -8.51 -19.75 -1.71
N GLN A 124 -8.51 -18.75 -2.58
CA GLN A 124 -8.78 -18.87 -4.02
C GLN A 124 -10.21 -19.36 -4.40
N THR A 125 -11.10 -19.55 -3.46
CA THR A 125 -12.47 -20.02 -3.76
C THR A 125 -13.24 -18.99 -4.57
N TYR A 126 -12.99 -17.69 -4.39
CA TYR A 126 -13.66 -16.62 -5.09
C TYR A 126 -13.51 -16.71 -6.62
N GLN A 127 -12.35 -17.04 -7.13
CA GLN A 127 -12.12 -17.22 -8.57
C GLN A 127 -12.93 -18.38 -9.19
N LYS A 128 -13.37 -19.34 -8.36
CA LYS A 128 -14.25 -20.44 -8.79
C LYS A 128 -15.72 -20.06 -8.68
N PHE A 129 -16.07 -19.34 -7.62
CA PHE A 129 -17.46 -18.98 -7.31
C PHE A 129 -17.99 -17.85 -8.21
N TYR A 130 -17.21 -16.79 -8.41
CA TYR A 130 -17.63 -15.61 -9.16
C TYR A 130 -18.10 -15.92 -10.60
N PRO A 131 -17.43 -16.79 -11.37
CA PRO A 131 -17.90 -17.16 -12.71
C PRO A 131 -19.24 -17.86 -12.74
N LEU A 132 -19.60 -18.59 -11.70
CA LEU A 132 -20.91 -19.27 -11.60
C LEU A 132 -22.07 -18.27 -11.50
N VAL A 133 -21.81 -17.08 -10.92
CA VAL A 133 -22.79 -16.03 -10.76
C VAL A 133 -22.82 -15.07 -11.94
N HIS A 134 -21.67 -14.74 -12.51
CA HIS A 134 -21.53 -13.65 -13.50
C HIS A 134 -21.02 -14.08 -14.88
N GLY A 135 -20.69 -15.35 -15.08
CA GLY A 135 -20.25 -15.89 -16.38
C GLY A 135 -18.84 -15.44 -16.83
N HIS A 136 -18.15 -14.59 -16.06
CA HIS A 136 -16.78 -14.16 -16.34
C HIS A 136 -15.89 -14.28 -15.11
N LYS A 137 -14.56 -14.33 -15.30
CA LYS A 137 -13.62 -14.59 -14.21
C LYS A 137 -13.29 -13.31 -13.42
N ALA A 138 -13.25 -13.42 -12.10
CA ALA A 138 -12.59 -12.47 -11.21
C ALA A 138 -11.64 -13.25 -10.28
N PRO A 139 -10.33 -12.95 -10.30
CA PRO A 139 -9.35 -13.77 -9.57
C PRO A 139 -9.44 -13.60 -8.05
N HIS A 140 -9.90 -12.45 -7.58
CA HIS A 140 -10.02 -12.09 -6.17
C HIS A 140 -10.98 -10.90 -5.99
N ALA A 141 -11.29 -10.53 -4.74
CA ALA A 141 -12.24 -9.47 -4.42
C ALA A 141 -11.74 -8.04 -4.70
N HIS A 142 -10.52 -7.83 -5.19
CA HIS A 142 -9.89 -6.50 -5.37
C HIS A 142 -9.98 -5.61 -4.11
N ASN A 143 -9.94 -6.23 -2.95
CA ASN A 143 -9.87 -5.61 -1.64
C ASN A 143 -9.39 -6.66 -0.66
N ILE A 144 -8.20 -6.47 -0.07
CA ILE A 144 -7.57 -7.49 0.76
C ILE A 144 -8.37 -7.78 2.03
N TYR A 145 -9.07 -6.79 2.57
CA TYR A 145 -9.87 -6.96 3.80
C TYR A 145 -11.09 -7.85 3.52
N ILE A 146 -11.80 -7.60 2.42
CA ILE A 146 -12.94 -8.41 1.97
C ILE A 146 -12.46 -9.82 1.61
N ASP A 147 -11.36 -9.92 0.86
CA ASP A 147 -10.81 -11.20 0.39
C ASP A 147 -10.31 -12.09 1.55
N SER A 148 -9.74 -11.47 2.59
CA SER A 148 -9.34 -12.17 3.81
C SER A 148 -10.53 -12.75 4.57
N ILE A 149 -11.61 -11.97 4.76
CA ILE A 149 -12.83 -12.46 5.42
C ILE A 149 -13.50 -13.54 4.57
N LEU A 150 -13.53 -13.36 3.26
CA LEU A 150 -14.07 -14.36 2.33
C LEU A 150 -13.32 -15.70 2.41
N SER A 151 -11.99 -15.62 2.46
CA SER A 151 -11.12 -16.80 2.43
C SER A 151 -11.01 -17.49 3.78
N TYR A 152 -10.85 -16.74 4.86
CA TYR A 152 -10.50 -17.25 6.20
C TYR A 152 -11.60 -17.01 7.24
N GLY A 153 -12.68 -16.33 6.86
CA GLY A 153 -13.73 -15.89 7.77
C GLY A 153 -13.25 -14.82 8.75
N VAL A 154 -14.15 -14.39 9.63
CA VAL A 154 -13.82 -13.41 10.67
C VAL A 154 -12.75 -13.96 11.63
N VAL A 155 -12.86 -15.22 12.04
CA VAL A 155 -11.92 -15.85 12.97
C VAL A 155 -10.51 -15.88 12.39
N GLY A 156 -10.33 -16.42 11.18
CA GLY A 156 -9.01 -16.50 10.56
C GLY A 156 -8.43 -15.13 10.23
N THR A 157 -9.27 -14.17 9.84
CA THR A 157 -8.83 -12.78 9.60
C THR A 157 -8.35 -12.11 10.87
N VAL A 158 -9.05 -12.28 12.01
CA VAL A 158 -8.61 -11.75 13.31
C VAL A 158 -7.28 -12.37 13.73
N VAL A 159 -7.11 -13.69 13.58
CA VAL A 159 -5.84 -14.37 13.88
C VAL A 159 -4.70 -13.82 12.99
N LEU A 160 -4.94 -13.63 11.71
CA LEU A 160 -3.95 -13.07 10.78
C LEU A 160 -3.55 -11.64 11.17
N LEU A 161 -4.52 -10.79 11.52
CA LEU A 161 -4.26 -9.42 11.97
C LEU A 161 -3.49 -9.40 13.31
N ALA A 162 -3.89 -10.24 14.27
CA ALA A 162 -3.20 -10.36 15.56
C ALA A 162 -1.75 -10.83 15.36
N TYR A 163 -1.52 -11.82 14.52
CA TYR A 163 -0.18 -12.31 14.18
C TYR A 163 0.66 -11.20 13.55
N THR A 164 0.12 -10.50 12.56
CA THR A 164 0.81 -9.38 11.91
C THR A 164 1.13 -8.27 12.91
N PHE A 165 0.21 -7.97 13.83
CA PHE A 165 0.45 -6.98 14.89
C PHE A 165 1.57 -7.42 15.84
N VAL A 166 1.56 -8.67 16.29
CA VAL A 166 2.60 -9.21 17.18
C VAL A 166 3.98 -9.15 16.55
N LEU A 167 4.09 -9.50 15.25
CA LEU A 167 5.36 -9.44 14.52
C LEU A 167 5.89 -8.00 14.37
N ASN A 168 5.01 -7.02 14.30
CA ASN A 168 5.39 -5.64 14.03
C ASN A 168 5.30 -4.72 15.28
N LYS A 169 4.89 -5.24 16.45
CA LYS A 169 4.69 -4.42 17.66
C LYS A 169 5.93 -3.63 18.06
N GLU A 170 7.13 -4.16 17.85
CA GLU A 170 8.38 -3.52 18.21
C GLU A 170 8.63 -2.22 17.47
N ILE A 171 8.12 -2.08 16.24
CA ILE A 171 8.17 -0.82 15.48
C ILE A 171 7.48 0.31 16.27
N PHE A 172 6.39 -0.03 16.97
CA PHE A 172 5.57 0.96 17.69
C PHE A 172 6.00 1.13 19.15
N THR A 173 6.56 0.09 19.78
CA THR A 173 6.92 0.07 21.22
C THR A 173 8.37 0.46 21.48
N SER A 174 9.26 0.28 20.50
CA SER A 174 10.67 0.63 20.61
C SER A 174 10.91 2.15 20.60
N ASN A 175 12.07 2.56 21.13
CA ASN A 175 12.53 3.95 21.05
C ASN A 175 12.91 4.41 19.62
N THR A 176 12.69 3.58 18.61
CA THR A 176 13.10 3.81 17.22
C THR A 176 12.62 5.16 16.67
N ARG A 177 11.41 5.59 17.06
CA ARG A 177 10.90 6.93 16.68
C ARG A 177 11.79 8.07 17.15
N LYS A 178 12.48 7.90 18.28
CA LYS A 178 13.38 8.92 18.84
C LYS A 178 14.81 8.76 18.33
N GLU A 179 15.31 7.53 18.29
CA GLU A 179 16.69 7.19 17.98
C GLU A 179 16.97 7.18 16.46
N ASN A 180 16.04 6.64 15.68
CA ASN A 180 16.15 6.56 14.23
C ASN A 180 14.84 6.94 13.53
N PRO A 181 14.46 8.24 13.54
CA PRO A 181 13.19 8.69 12.99
C PRO A 181 13.05 8.41 11.48
N ALA A 182 14.16 8.31 10.73
CA ALA A 182 14.14 7.96 9.32
C ALA A 182 13.75 6.48 9.10
N LEU A 183 14.28 5.56 9.92
CA LEU A 183 13.90 4.14 9.89
C LEU A 183 12.42 3.98 10.28
N PHE A 184 12.01 4.63 11.35
CA PHE A 184 10.60 4.64 11.76
C PHE A 184 9.70 5.17 10.64
N GLY A 185 10.06 6.28 9.99
CA GLY A 185 9.32 6.86 8.88
C GLY A 185 9.24 5.90 7.69
N MET A 186 10.33 5.21 7.34
CA MET A 186 10.35 4.20 6.29
C MET A 186 9.36 3.06 6.57
N MET A 187 9.35 2.55 7.82
CA MET A 187 8.44 1.47 8.21
C MET A 187 6.98 1.90 8.19
N MET A 188 6.69 3.11 8.70
CA MET A 188 5.33 3.68 8.64
C MET A 188 4.84 3.85 7.20
N CYS A 189 5.71 4.24 6.27
CA CYS A 189 5.38 4.33 4.86
C CYS A 189 5.11 2.94 4.25
N PHE A 190 5.89 1.92 4.57
CA PHE A 190 5.64 0.56 4.09
C PHE A 190 4.29 0.02 4.57
N ILE A 191 3.95 0.22 5.84
CA ILE A 191 2.65 -0.15 6.39
C ILE A 191 1.53 0.62 5.66
N ALA A 192 1.70 1.93 5.46
CA ALA A 192 0.71 2.75 4.76
C ALA A 192 0.49 2.29 3.31
N ILE A 193 1.55 1.94 2.57
CA ILE A 193 1.45 1.38 1.22
C ILE A 193 0.59 0.12 1.23
N VAL A 194 0.91 -0.84 2.10
CA VAL A 194 0.18 -2.11 2.19
C VAL A 194 -1.30 -1.88 2.50
N LEU A 195 -1.61 -1.02 3.48
CA LEU A 195 -2.97 -0.73 3.88
C LEU A 195 -3.78 -0.03 2.77
N ILE A 196 -3.18 0.95 2.09
CA ILE A 196 -3.86 1.71 1.03
C ILE A 196 -4.08 0.84 -0.21
N TYR A 197 -3.06 0.08 -0.65
CA TYR A 197 -3.24 -0.87 -1.74
C TYR A 197 -4.32 -1.89 -1.41
N GLY A 198 -4.33 -2.37 -0.17
CA GLY A 198 -5.31 -3.35 0.30
C GLY A 198 -6.77 -2.92 0.16
N LEU A 199 -7.05 -1.60 0.15
CA LEU A 199 -8.40 -1.09 -0.07
C LEU A 199 -8.91 -1.30 -1.49
N LEU A 200 -8.00 -1.32 -2.48
CA LEU A 200 -8.36 -1.27 -3.89
C LEU A 200 -7.83 -2.46 -4.71
N ASP A 201 -6.99 -3.31 -4.11
CA ASP A 201 -6.43 -4.48 -4.76
C ASP A 201 -5.97 -5.53 -3.74
N CYS A 202 -5.71 -6.76 -4.20
CA CYS A 202 -5.22 -7.88 -3.39
C CYS A 202 -3.75 -8.21 -3.74
N THR A 203 -2.89 -7.20 -3.81
CA THR A 203 -1.49 -7.36 -4.22
C THR A 203 -0.69 -8.29 -3.30
N LEU A 204 -1.06 -8.39 -2.01
CA LEU A 204 -0.41 -9.31 -1.07
C LEU A 204 -0.71 -10.79 -1.35
N ASN A 205 -1.81 -11.11 -2.05
CA ASN A 205 -2.13 -12.48 -2.44
C ASN A 205 -1.23 -12.99 -3.59
N ILE A 206 -0.46 -12.09 -4.20
CA ILE A 206 0.51 -12.43 -5.23
C ILE A 206 1.82 -12.79 -4.55
N VAL A 207 2.31 -14.00 -4.79
CA VAL A 207 3.48 -14.57 -4.09
C VAL A 207 4.68 -13.61 -4.08
N THR A 208 5.00 -12.99 -5.21
CA THR A 208 6.15 -12.07 -5.33
C THR A 208 6.02 -10.83 -4.45
N THR A 209 4.88 -10.16 -4.48
CA THR A 209 4.65 -8.94 -3.67
C THR A 209 4.40 -9.27 -2.21
N GLY A 210 3.67 -10.33 -1.92
CA GLY A 210 3.44 -10.81 -0.54
C GLY A 210 4.75 -11.21 0.15
N THR A 211 5.60 -11.98 -0.52
CA THR A 211 6.91 -12.37 0.01
C THR A 211 7.81 -11.16 0.22
N LEU A 212 7.85 -10.22 -0.73
CA LEU A 212 8.62 -8.98 -0.59
C LEU A 212 8.14 -8.16 0.63
N CYS A 213 6.84 -7.97 0.78
CA CYS A 213 6.26 -7.26 1.94
C CYS A 213 6.63 -7.96 3.25
N PHE A 214 6.51 -9.28 3.29
CA PHE A 214 6.84 -10.07 4.46
C PHE A 214 8.33 -9.93 4.83
N ILE A 215 9.24 -10.03 3.87
CA ILE A 215 10.69 -9.84 4.09
C ILE A 215 10.96 -8.42 4.60
N ILE A 216 10.42 -7.39 3.96
CA ILE A 216 10.65 -6.00 4.34
C ILE A 216 10.17 -5.73 5.78
N LEU A 217 8.95 -6.14 6.12
CA LEU A 217 8.38 -5.89 7.43
C LEU A 217 9.13 -6.66 8.54
N ASN A 218 9.49 -7.92 8.30
CA ASN A 218 10.22 -8.70 9.31
C ASN A 218 11.70 -8.32 9.43
N SER A 219 12.35 -7.89 8.34
CA SER A 219 13.75 -7.45 8.42
C SER A 219 13.93 -6.18 9.25
N ALA A 220 12.89 -5.36 9.38
CA ALA A 220 12.96 -4.16 10.21
C ALA A 220 13.16 -4.49 11.70
N CYS A 221 12.55 -5.55 12.21
CA CYS A 221 12.73 -5.97 13.59
C CYS A 221 14.19 -6.31 13.90
N MET A 222 14.92 -6.88 12.94
CA MET A 222 16.36 -7.19 13.10
C MET A 222 17.25 -5.94 13.29
N TYR A 223 16.80 -4.77 12.84
CA TYR A 223 17.53 -3.50 13.04
C TYR A 223 17.14 -2.78 14.33
N LEU A 224 16.09 -3.23 15.01
CA LEU A 224 15.60 -2.64 16.24
C LEU A 224 16.19 -3.30 17.51
N GLU A 225 16.72 -4.53 17.40
CA GLU A 225 17.32 -5.29 18.48
C GLU A 225 18.81 -4.91 18.76
N LYS A 226 19.36 -3.92 18.06
CA LYS A 226 20.71 -3.39 18.27
C LYS A 226 20.67 -1.97 18.79
#